data_df5683f008a425b45e1339b6c1103318
#
_entry.id   df5683f008a425b45e1339b6c1103318
#
_cell.length_a   1.000
_cell.length_b   1.000
_cell.length_c   1.000
_cell.angle_alpha   90.00
_cell.angle_beta   90.00
_cell.angle_gamma   90.00
#
_symmetry.space_group_name_H-M   'P 1'
#
loop_
_entity.id
_entity.type
_entity.pdbx_description
1 polymer ?
#
loop_
_entity_poly.entity_id
_entity_poly.type
_entity_poly.pdbx_seq_one_letter_code
_entity_poly.pdbx_strand_id
1 'polypeptide(L)'
;LRLNNTYTHLVTDHYHYFEDGGATYHNRFNSWDFIRGQESDPWKAMVQPPLEKLREKYHQSQLNLTDRETGYYHYAINSEFIKEEKDFPSVKCFQSGLDFININKDADNWFLQLETFDPHEPFFAPERFREKLKTNYKGPRLDWPQYDRVKETDDEVAELKANYIALIGLCDYLLGTVLDYFDKNNLWDDTALILTTDHGFMLGEHDWWAKNRMPLYNEIANIPFYFYHPEFKDHSGEQRNVVTQNIDLMPTFMTMHGHDVPKEVKGKSILNFLDKDNENDYFALYGYWGGGINISDGKYSYFHYPENFDQYDRSRFQYTLMPTNMRQFFSHEELQTATMHEPFDFTKNIPVMKVNRILRKTDPHKSLEDTKCALYDLKKDPGQLSPVNDIALMTKYKNIMLEEIKTYDPPEELLKNYF
;
A
#
# COMPACT_ATOMS: atom_id res chain seq x y z
N LEU A 1 14.19 15.84 -4.39
CA LEU A 1 14.52 16.56 -3.14
C LEU A 1 16.02 16.48 -2.85
N ARG A 2 16.57 15.31 -2.55
CA ARG A 2 17.99 15.14 -2.18
C ARG A 2 18.98 15.82 -3.16
N LEU A 3 18.75 15.72 -4.46
CA LEU A 3 19.62 16.33 -5.48
C LEU A 3 19.51 17.85 -5.55
N ASN A 4 18.52 18.41 -4.89
CA ASN A 4 18.22 19.85 -4.86
C ASN A 4 18.38 20.45 -3.45
N ASN A 5 19.32 19.92 -2.66
CA ASN A 5 19.70 20.37 -1.34
C ASN A 5 18.65 20.24 -0.22
N THR A 6 17.55 19.51 -0.42
CA THR A 6 16.67 19.12 0.68
C THR A 6 17.26 17.91 1.39
N TYR A 7 17.50 17.96 2.67
CA TYR A 7 17.95 16.79 3.43
C TYR A 7 16.82 15.79 3.59
N THR A 8 17.02 14.56 3.14
CA THR A 8 15.97 13.53 3.18
C THR A 8 16.36 12.39 4.10
N HIS A 9 15.47 12.05 5.02
CA HIS A 9 15.63 10.93 5.95
C HIS A 9 14.44 9.98 5.84
N LEU A 10 14.73 8.67 5.85
CA LEU A 10 13.73 7.60 5.88
C LEU A 10 13.85 6.85 7.20
N VAL A 11 12.75 6.69 7.91
CA VAL A 11 12.63 5.72 9.01
C VAL A 11 11.59 4.69 8.58
N THR A 12 11.96 3.41 8.58
CA THR A 12 11.07 2.36 8.09
C THR A 12 11.31 1.01 8.78
N ASP A 13 10.27 0.22 8.94
CA ASP A 13 10.34 -1.20 9.23
C ASP A 13 10.02 -2.07 8.00
N HIS A 14 9.92 -1.46 6.82
CA HIS A 14 9.60 -2.10 5.55
C HIS A 14 10.80 -2.87 4.99
N TYR A 15 10.97 -4.13 5.42
CA TYR A 15 12.12 -4.95 5.05
C TYR A 15 12.21 -5.31 3.56
N HIS A 16 11.12 -5.18 2.79
CA HIS A 16 11.11 -5.45 1.35
C HIS A 16 12.02 -4.52 0.53
N TYR A 17 12.39 -3.35 1.06
CA TYR A 17 13.40 -2.51 0.41
C TYR A 17 14.81 -3.12 0.39
N PHE A 18 15.05 -4.14 1.21
CA PHE A 18 16.31 -4.82 1.38
C PHE A 18 16.36 -6.22 0.76
N GLU A 19 15.27 -6.65 0.12
CA GLU A 19 15.21 -7.87 -0.67
C GLU A 19 15.75 -7.62 -2.09
N ASP A 20 16.09 -8.70 -2.83
CA ASP A 20 16.73 -8.62 -4.15
C ASP A 20 15.95 -7.78 -5.17
N GLY A 21 14.66 -7.82 -5.15
CA GLY A 21 13.76 -7.05 -6.02
C GLY A 21 13.22 -5.76 -5.42
N GLY A 22 13.65 -5.37 -4.23
CA GLY A 22 13.11 -4.24 -3.48
C GLY A 22 13.46 -2.86 -4.03
N ALA A 23 14.17 -2.79 -5.15
CA ALA A 23 14.61 -1.60 -5.86
C ALA A 23 15.48 -0.64 -5.03
N THR A 24 15.81 -1.01 -3.80
CA THR A 24 16.69 -0.25 -2.90
C THR A 24 16.29 1.23 -2.76
N TYR A 25 15.02 1.53 -2.57
CA TYR A 25 14.49 2.90 -2.47
C TYR A 25 15.15 3.72 -1.36
N HIS A 26 15.53 3.09 -0.25
CA HIS A 26 16.23 3.74 0.86
C HIS A 26 17.51 4.47 0.42
N ASN A 27 18.22 3.97 -0.60
CA ASN A 27 19.40 4.64 -1.15
C ASN A 27 19.09 5.98 -1.86
N ARG A 28 17.82 6.34 -2.03
CA ARG A 28 17.40 7.63 -2.60
C ARG A 28 17.35 8.73 -1.54
N PHE A 29 17.41 8.37 -0.26
CA PHE A 29 17.49 9.31 0.86
C PHE A 29 18.95 9.64 1.20
N ASN A 30 19.19 10.75 1.91
CA ASN A 30 20.51 11.09 2.42
C ASN A 30 20.93 10.16 3.56
N SER A 31 19.96 9.79 4.40
CA SER A 31 20.15 8.82 5.50
C SER A 31 18.87 8.04 5.73
N TRP A 32 18.99 6.90 6.42
CA TRP A 32 17.84 6.07 6.77
C TRP A 32 18.11 5.23 8.01
N ASP A 33 17.03 4.95 8.76
CA ASP A 33 16.98 3.96 9.82
C ASP A 33 16.08 2.80 9.38
N PHE A 34 16.61 1.58 9.47
CA PHE A 34 15.84 0.37 9.20
C PHE A 34 15.58 -0.39 10.48
N ILE A 35 14.32 -0.45 10.91
CA ILE A 35 13.86 -1.14 12.10
C ILE A 35 13.46 -2.56 11.72
N ARG A 36 14.02 -3.56 12.44
CA ARG A 36 13.84 -4.97 12.15
C ARG A 36 12.72 -5.60 12.96
N GLY A 37 12.09 -6.64 12.39
CA GLY A 37 11.23 -7.56 13.11
C GLY A 37 9.75 -7.54 12.73
N GLN A 38 9.38 -6.73 11.75
CA GLN A 38 8.00 -6.64 11.28
C GLN A 38 7.67 -7.79 10.32
N GLU A 39 6.42 -8.23 10.31
CA GLU A 39 5.88 -9.24 9.40
C GLU A 39 6.80 -10.47 9.24
N SER A 40 7.18 -10.73 8.01
CA SER A 40 8.01 -11.87 7.58
C SER A 40 9.51 -11.57 7.58
N ASP A 41 9.95 -10.46 8.15
CA ASP A 41 11.36 -10.05 8.18
C ASP A 41 12.25 -11.21 8.71
N PRO A 42 13.26 -11.68 7.96
CA PRO A 42 14.19 -12.72 8.45
C PRO A 42 15.16 -12.13 9.49
N TRP A 43 14.62 -11.65 10.60
CA TRP A 43 15.36 -10.88 11.62
C TRP A 43 16.08 -11.78 12.62
N LYS A 44 15.31 -12.64 13.33
CA LYS A 44 15.89 -13.45 14.41
C LYS A 44 16.38 -14.78 13.90
N ALA A 45 17.67 -15.04 14.11
CA ALA A 45 18.29 -16.32 13.79
C ALA A 45 17.98 -17.36 14.88
N MET A 46 17.14 -18.34 14.56
CA MET A 46 16.84 -19.46 15.43
C MET A 46 16.98 -20.76 14.63
N VAL A 47 18.14 -21.39 14.70
CA VAL A 47 18.46 -22.60 13.91
C VAL A 47 17.55 -23.78 14.25
N GLN A 48 17.16 -23.89 15.50
CA GLN A 48 16.25 -24.93 16.03
C GLN A 48 15.11 -24.25 16.80
N PRO A 49 14.10 -23.65 16.13
CA PRO A 49 12.97 -23.05 16.81
C PRO A 49 12.10 -24.12 17.49
N PRO A 50 11.40 -23.79 18.58
CA PRO A 50 10.49 -24.68 19.26
C PRO A 50 9.18 -24.87 18.49
N LEU A 51 9.23 -25.54 17.34
CA LEU A 51 8.12 -25.63 16.38
C LEU A 51 6.83 -26.20 17.02
N GLU A 52 6.91 -27.19 17.89
CA GLU A 52 5.73 -27.75 18.57
C GLU A 52 5.03 -26.69 19.42
N LYS A 53 5.78 -25.94 20.24
CA LYS A 53 5.22 -24.81 21.01
C LYS A 53 4.63 -23.72 20.14
N LEU A 54 5.26 -23.42 19.01
CA LEU A 54 4.75 -22.43 18.08
C LEU A 54 3.44 -22.90 17.41
N ARG A 55 3.34 -24.20 17.06
CA ARG A 55 2.11 -24.79 16.53
C ARG A 55 0.94 -24.73 17.52
N GLU A 56 1.21 -24.88 18.80
CA GLU A 56 0.17 -24.77 19.84
C GLU A 56 -0.25 -23.31 20.06
N LYS A 57 0.65 -22.35 19.80
CA LYS A 57 0.43 -20.94 20.03
C LYS A 57 -0.45 -20.28 18.97
N TYR A 58 -0.35 -20.72 17.71
CA TYR A 58 -1.02 -20.09 16.56
C TYR A 58 -2.14 -20.94 16.01
N HIS A 59 -3.15 -20.28 15.42
CA HIS A 59 -4.23 -20.94 14.73
C HIS A 59 -3.71 -21.75 13.51
N GLN A 60 -4.35 -22.89 13.24
CA GLN A 60 -3.89 -23.82 12.18
C GLN A 60 -3.83 -23.18 10.77
N SER A 61 -4.64 -22.17 10.48
CA SER A 61 -4.59 -21.45 9.21
C SER A 61 -3.29 -20.65 9.01
N GLN A 62 -2.54 -20.39 10.11
CA GLN A 62 -1.28 -19.64 10.10
C GLN A 62 -0.06 -20.56 10.23
N LEU A 63 -0.24 -21.88 10.14
CA LEU A 63 0.77 -22.84 10.57
C LEU A 63 1.58 -23.50 9.46
N ASN A 64 1.89 -22.83 8.37
CA ASN A 64 2.94 -23.36 7.50
C ASN A 64 4.34 -23.09 8.09
N LEU A 65 4.63 -23.74 9.23
CA LEU A 65 5.91 -23.63 9.93
C LEU A 65 6.94 -24.69 9.48
N THR A 66 6.61 -25.51 8.51
CA THR A 66 7.52 -26.54 7.97
C THR A 66 8.46 -25.98 6.91
N ASP A 67 8.06 -24.91 6.27
CA ASP A 67 8.85 -24.22 5.27
C ASP A 67 9.49 -22.97 5.89
N ARG A 68 10.82 -22.98 5.99
CA ARG A 68 11.61 -21.89 6.59
C ARG A 68 11.61 -20.61 5.80
N GLU A 69 11.10 -20.63 4.57
CA GLU A 69 10.99 -19.47 3.70
C GLU A 69 9.60 -18.82 3.76
N THR A 70 8.67 -19.37 4.55
CA THR A 70 7.34 -18.79 4.68
C THR A 70 7.32 -17.59 5.62
N GLY A 71 6.46 -16.63 5.32
CA GLY A 71 6.23 -15.46 6.16
C GLY A 71 5.83 -15.84 7.59
N TYR A 72 4.93 -16.80 7.75
CA TYR A 72 4.48 -17.29 9.06
C TYR A 72 5.62 -17.85 9.92
N TYR A 73 6.61 -18.51 9.33
CA TYR A 73 7.77 -19.03 10.05
C TYR A 73 8.58 -17.91 10.70
N HIS A 74 8.92 -16.87 9.92
CA HIS A 74 9.68 -15.74 10.44
C HIS A 74 8.89 -14.93 11.46
N TYR A 75 7.61 -14.66 11.19
CA TYR A 75 6.74 -13.98 12.15
C TYR A 75 6.65 -14.72 13.49
N ALA A 76 6.41 -16.03 13.46
CA ALA A 76 6.29 -16.83 14.68
C ALA A 76 7.57 -16.77 15.52
N ILE A 77 8.74 -16.78 14.90
CA ILE A 77 10.03 -16.63 15.59
C ILE A 77 10.20 -15.21 16.12
N ASN A 78 9.99 -14.17 15.28
CA ASN A 78 10.20 -12.79 15.65
C ASN A 78 9.34 -12.37 16.85
N SER A 79 8.07 -12.82 16.87
CA SER A 79 7.13 -12.50 17.95
C SER A 79 7.57 -13.04 19.33
N GLU A 80 8.45 -14.05 19.37
CA GLU A 80 9.04 -14.54 20.63
C GLU A 80 10.04 -13.53 21.24
N PHE A 81 10.49 -12.56 20.49
CA PHE A 81 11.42 -11.51 20.91
C PHE A 81 10.76 -10.13 21.07
N ILE A 82 9.47 -10.01 20.75
CA ILE A 82 8.66 -8.82 20.98
C ILE A 82 7.85 -9.07 22.25
N LYS A 83 8.30 -8.53 23.40
CA LYS A 83 7.73 -8.81 24.73
C LYS A 83 7.05 -7.62 25.36
N GLU A 84 7.63 -6.45 25.18
CA GLU A 84 7.15 -5.19 25.73
C GLU A 84 6.77 -4.24 24.59
N GLU A 85 5.94 -3.26 24.87
CA GLU A 85 5.50 -2.28 23.86
C GLU A 85 6.66 -1.61 23.12
N LYS A 86 7.75 -1.29 23.83
CA LYS A 86 8.97 -0.71 23.23
C LYS A 86 9.69 -1.64 22.25
N ASP A 87 9.34 -2.93 22.22
CA ASP A 87 9.97 -3.91 21.33
C ASP A 87 9.31 -3.92 19.94
N PHE A 88 8.08 -3.41 19.84
CA PHE A 88 7.33 -3.37 18.57
C PHE A 88 8.04 -2.49 17.55
N PRO A 89 8.17 -2.95 16.29
CA PRO A 89 8.86 -2.21 15.24
C PRO A 89 8.28 -0.80 15.00
N SER A 90 6.97 -0.66 14.89
CA SER A 90 6.31 0.63 14.71
C SER A 90 6.60 1.62 15.86
N VAL A 91 6.62 1.16 17.11
CA VAL A 91 7.00 2.00 18.27
C VAL A 91 8.43 2.54 18.11
N LYS A 92 9.35 1.68 17.67
CA LYS A 92 10.75 2.09 17.41
C LYS A 92 10.87 3.04 16.22
N CYS A 93 10.06 2.83 15.16
CA CYS A 93 10.03 3.74 14.03
C CYS A 93 9.60 5.15 14.46
N PHE A 94 8.51 5.25 15.22
CA PHE A 94 8.05 6.55 15.71
C PHE A 94 9.04 7.21 16.65
N GLN A 95 9.71 6.44 17.52
CA GLN A 95 10.78 6.98 18.36
C GLN A 95 11.95 7.51 17.52
N SER A 96 12.41 6.75 16.52
CA SER A 96 13.49 7.18 15.62
C SER A 96 13.10 8.42 14.81
N GLY A 97 11.84 8.49 14.33
CA GLY A 97 11.33 9.68 13.65
C GLY A 97 11.32 10.93 14.53
N LEU A 98 10.85 10.79 15.76
CA LEU A 98 10.87 11.90 16.75
C LEU A 98 12.30 12.30 17.13
N ASP A 99 13.22 11.35 17.23
CA ASP A 99 14.65 11.64 17.47
C ASP A 99 15.26 12.43 16.31
N PHE A 100 14.92 12.10 15.06
CA PHE A 100 15.32 12.89 13.89
C PHE A 100 14.80 14.31 13.98
N ILE A 101 13.51 14.52 14.25
CA ILE A 101 12.93 15.85 14.37
C ILE A 101 13.59 16.62 15.51
N ASN A 102 13.81 15.99 16.67
CA ASN A 102 14.44 16.62 17.82
C ASN A 102 15.89 17.06 17.57
N ILE A 103 16.67 16.24 16.88
CA ILE A 103 18.06 16.56 16.49
C ILE A 103 18.09 17.73 15.50
N ASN A 104 17.09 17.84 14.63
CA ASN A 104 17.06 18.81 13.53
C ASN A 104 16.06 19.95 13.75
N LYS A 105 15.56 20.16 14.98
CA LYS A 105 14.51 21.15 15.28
C LYS A 105 14.85 22.59 14.91
N ASP A 106 16.14 22.94 14.90
CA ASP A 106 16.64 24.25 14.54
C ASP A 106 17.17 24.32 13.10
N ALA A 107 16.99 23.23 12.32
CA ALA A 107 17.40 23.13 10.92
C ALA A 107 16.20 23.35 10.00
N ASP A 108 16.46 23.86 8.81
CA ASP A 108 15.46 24.06 7.76
C ASP A 108 15.70 23.12 6.59
N ASN A 109 14.73 23.04 5.69
CA ASN A 109 14.82 22.34 4.40
C ASN A 109 15.13 20.84 4.52
N TRP A 110 14.32 20.14 5.31
CA TRP A 110 14.38 18.69 5.45
C TRP A 110 13.05 18.00 5.06
N PHE A 111 13.15 16.73 4.74
CA PHE A 111 12.03 15.82 4.46
C PHE A 111 12.22 14.54 5.25
N LEU A 112 11.28 14.23 6.12
CA LEU A 112 11.21 12.96 6.85
C LEU A 112 10.08 12.10 6.27
N GLN A 113 10.40 10.90 5.82
CA GLN A 113 9.43 9.84 5.62
C GLN A 113 9.50 8.88 6.81
N LEU A 114 8.46 8.89 7.63
CA LEU A 114 8.26 7.94 8.71
C LEU A 114 7.22 6.92 8.25
N GLU A 115 7.66 5.71 8.02
CA GLU A 115 6.88 4.64 7.42
C GLU A 115 6.86 3.43 8.35
N THR A 116 5.68 2.88 8.57
CA THR A 116 5.49 1.66 9.33
C THR A 116 4.59 0.69 8.57
N PHE A 117 4.86 -0.61 8.70
CA PHE A 117 3.98 -1.64 8.20
C PHE A 117 2.61 -1.59 8.87
N ASP A 118 2.58 -1.39 10.20
CA ASP A 118 1.30 -1.31 10.91
C ASP A 118 0.39 -0.22 10.31
N PRO A 119 -0.89 -0.54 10.06
CA PRO A 119 -1.68 -1.70 10.53
C PRO A 119 -1.72 -2.91 9.58
N HIS A 120 -0.67 -3.21 8.84
CA HIS A 120 -0.55 -4.41 8.01
C HIS A 120 -0.65 -5.70 8.87
N GLU A 121 -1.08 -6.80 8.30
CA GLU A 121 -1.00 -8.10 8.97
C GLU A 121 0.49 -8.53 9.16
N PRO A 122 0.83 -9.25 10.23
CA PRO A 122 -0.05 -9.81 11.27
C PRO A 122 -0.59 -8.76 12.23
N PHE A 123 -1.85 -8.88 12.63
CA PHE A 123 -2.51 -7.92 13.52
C PHE A 123 -2.09 -8.11 14.97
N PHE A 124 -0.82 -7.85 15.25
CA PHE A 124 -0.20 -8.03 16.54
C PHE A 124 0.10 -6.69 17.20
N ALA A 125 -0.70 -6.34 18.20
CA ALA A 125 -0.56 -5.12 18.99
C ALA A 125 -0.18 -5.39 20.43
N PRO A 126 0.37 -4.40 21.17
CA PRO A 126 0.55 -4.50 22.62
C PRO A 126 -0.77 -4.77 23.34
N GLU A 127 -0.73 -5.58 24.41
CA GLU A 127 -1.92 -6.07 25.13
C GLU A 127 -2.86 -4.93 25.57
N ARG A 128 -2.34 -3.79 26.02
CA ARG A 128 -3.17 -2.66 26.48
C ARG A 128 -4.17 -2.14 25.43
N PHE A 129 -3.90 -2.35 24.13
CA PHE A 129 -4.83 -1.99 23.06
C PHE A 129 -5.85 -3.10 22.80
N ARG A 130 -5.46 -4.36 23.04
CA ARG A 130 -6.29 -5.54 22.79
C ARG A 130 -7.24 -5.88 23.94
N GLU A 131 -6.83 -5.70 25.19
CA GLU A 131 -7.58 -6.14 26.39
C GLU A 131 -9.00 -5.57 26.51
N LYS A 132 -9.25 -4.42 25.92
CA LYS A 132 -10.58 -3.77 25.91
C LYS A 132 -11.52 -4.33 24.84
N LEU A 133 -11.01 -5.03 23.87
CA LEU A 133 -11.73 -5.58 22.71
C LEU A 133 -12.04 -7.06 22.95
N LYS A 134 -13.08 -7.31 23.76
CA LYS A 134 -13.46 -8.67 24.15
C LYS A 134 -14.19 -9.40 23.04
N THR A 135 -13.77 -10.63 22.75
CA THR A 135 -14.43 -11.57 21.84
C THR A 135 -14.80 -12.86 22.56
N ASN A 136 -15.63 -13.69 21.94
CA ASN A 136 -15.95 -15.03 22.44
C ASN A 136 -14.92 -16.08 22.02
N TYR A 137 -14.02 -15.72 21.12
CA TYR A 137 -12.98 -16.65 20.63
C TYR A 137 -12.09 -17.16 21.76
N LYS A 138 -11.84 -18.48 21.78
CA LYS A 138 -11.04 -19.19 22.82
C LYS A 138 -9.91 -20.03 22.21
N GLY A 139 -9.72 -19.90 20.90
CA GLY A 139 -8.68 -20.64 20.19
C GLY A 139 -7.27 -20.07 20.36
N PRO A 140 -6.29 -20.67 19.68
CA PRO A 140 -4.94 -20.14 19.58
C PRO A 140 -4.91 -18.77 18.88
N ARG A 141 -3.76 -18.06 18.95
CA ARG A 141 -3.60 -16.74 18.32
C ARG A 141 -4.02 -16.77 16.86
N LEU A 142 -4.91 -15.86 16.50
CA LEU A 142 -5.46 -15.67 15.16
C LEU A 142 -5.37 -14.17 14.81
N ASP A 143 -4.28 -13.80 14.15
CA ASP A 143 -3.94 -12.40 13.85
C ASP A 143 -3.47 -12.17 12.40
N TRP A 144 -3.56 -13.21 11.56
CA TRP A 144 -3.17 -13.14 10.16
C TRP A 144 -4.22 -13.85 9.28
N PRO A 145 -5.18 -13.12 8.70
CA PRO A 145 -6.20 -13.72 7.84
C PRO A 145 -5.60 -14.25 6.55
N GLN A 146 -6.24 -15.26 5.98
CA GLN A 146 -5.88 -15.76 4.65
C GLN A 146 -6.32 -14.77 3.56
N TYR A 147 -5.57 -14.68 2.47
CA TYR A 147 -5.96 -13.89 1.29
C TYR A 147 -6.99 -14.66 0.46
N ASP A 148 -8.20 -14.77 0.97
CA ASP A 148 -9.26 -15.60 0.39
C ASP A 148 -10.66 -15.12 0.84
N ARG A 149 -11.71 -15.82 0.37
CA ARG A 149 -13.06 -15.67 0.90
C ARG A 149 -13.10 -15.97 2.39
N VAL A 150 -14.04 -15.36 3.08
CA VAL A 150 -14.29 -15.63 4.51
C VAL A 150 -14.70 -17.08 4.67
N LYS A 151 -13.96 -17.83 5.47
CA LYS A 151 -14.21 -19.24 5.82
C LYS A 151 -14.24 -19.46 7.32
N GLU A 152 -13.89 -18.43 8.03
CA GLU A 152 -13.81 -18.36 9.47
C GLU A 152 -15.21 -18.37 10.08
N THR A 153 -15.32 -18.90 11.29
CA THR A 153 -16.53 -18.79 12.11
C THR A 153 -16.74 -17.35 12.58
N ASP A 154 -17.96 -17.00 12.98
CA ASP A 154 -18.29 -15.65 13.47
C ASP A 154 -17.38 -15.22 14.63
N ASP A 155 -16.99 -16.13 15.53
CA ASP A 155 -16.07 -15.85 16.64
C ASP A 155 -14.64 -15.59 16.14
N GLU A 156 -14.17 -16.31 15.13
CA GLU A 156 -12.87 -16.09 14.50
C GLU A 156 -12.84 -14.77 13.71
N VAL A 157 -13.89 -14.45 12.97
CA VAL A 157 -14.05 -13.16 12.29
C VAL A 157 -14.00 -12.01 13.31
N ALA A 158 -14.73 -12.15 14.43
CA ALA A 158 -14.73 -11.14 15.48
C ALA A 158 -13.32 -10.98 16.10
N GLU A 159 -12.57 -12.08 16.26
CA GLU A 159 -11.21 -12.06 16.79
C GLU A 159 -10.23 -11.33 15.85
N LEU A 160 -10.25 -11.66 14.55
CA LEU A 160 -9.42 -10.98 13.55
C LEU A 160 -9.70 -9.49 13.49
N LYS A 161 -10.97 -9.09 13.47
CA LYS A 161 -11.38 -7.67 13.50
C LYS A 161 -10.93 -6.97 14.77
N ALA A 162 -11.06 -7.61 15.92
CA ALA A 162 -10.61 -7.05 17.19
C ALA A 162 -9.09 -6.85 17.23
N ASN A 163 -8.32 -7.78 16.68
CA ASN A 163 -6.87 -7.66 16.58
C ASN A 163 -6.47 -6.51 15.64
N TYR A 164 -7.14 -6.35 14.49
CA TYR A 164 -6.94 -5.20 13.61
C TYR A 164 -7.27 -3.86 14.29
N ILE A 165 -8.41 -3.78 14.99
CA ILE A 165 -8.79 -2.55 15.73
C ILE A 165 -7.75 -2.22 16.81
N ALA A 166 -7.19 -3.23 17.49
CA ALA A 166 -6.12 -3.02 18.47
C ALA A 166 -4.87 -2.42 17.82
N LEU A 167 -4.53 -2.89 16.63
CA LEU A 167 -3.37 -2.41 15.88
C LEU A 167 -3.60 -0.96 15.36
N ILE A 168 -4.81 -0.65 14.89
CA ILE A 168 -5.20 0.75 14.59
C ILE A 168 -5.07 1.63 15.84
N GLY A 169 -5.47 1.11 17.02
CA GLY A 169 -5.30 1.84 18.27
C GLY A 169 -3.84 2.14 18.62
N LEU A 170 -2.91 1.24 18.27
CA LEU A 170 -1.48 1.51 18.38
C LEU A 170 -1.05 2.61 17.41
N CYS A 171 -1.45 2.53 16.13
CA CYS A 171 -1.12 3.53 15.11
C CYS A 171 -1.62 4.94 15.52
N ASP A 172 -2.86 5.02 15.99
CA ASP A 172 -3.48 6.27 16.47
C ASP A 172 -2.70 6.86 17.66
N TYR A 173 -2.35 6.01 18.64
CA TYR A 173 -1.54 6.43 19.79
C TYR A 173 -0.16 6.96 19.35
N LEU A 174 0.51 6.27 18.42
CA LEU A 174 1.83 6.67 17.93
C LEU A 174 1.76 7.99 17.15
N LEU A 175 0.75 8.16 16.29
CA LEU A 175 0.48 9.44 15.64
C LEU A 175 0.25 10.54 16.68
N GLY A 176 -0.51 10.26 17.73
CA GLY A 176 -0.72 11.19 18.85
C GLY A 176 0.59 11.69 19.43
N THR A 177 1.62 10.85 19.56
CA THR A 177 2.94 11.28 20.06
C THR A 177 3.63 12.29 19.13
N VAL A 178 3.42 12.18 17.81
CA VAL A 178 3.92 13.15 16.83
C VAL A 178 3.16 14.46 16.94
N LEU A 179 1.83 14.41 17.04
CA LEU A 179 1.00 15.62 17.20
C LEU A 179 1.34 16.37 18.50
N ASP A 180 1.50 15.67 19.62
CA ASP A 180 1.94 16.24 20.90
C ASP A 180 3.32 16.90 20.77
N TYR A 181 4.22 16.31 19.97
CA TYR A 181 5.53 16.87 19.70
C TYR A 181 5.44 18.17 18.88
N PHE A 182 4.57 18.20 17.86
CA PHE A 182 4.28 19.38 17.06
C PHE A 182 3.74 20.51 17.92
N ASP A 183 2.74 20.22 18.77
CA ASP A 183 2.15 21.20 19.70
C ASP A 183 3.19 21.78 20.67
N LYS A 184 4.00 20.91 21.27
CA LYS A 184 5.00 21.31 22.26
C LYS A 184 6.12 22.18 21.69
N ASN A 185 6.47 21.97 20.42
CA ASN A 185 7.62 22.62 19.79
C ASN A 185 7.22 23.67 18.73
N ASN A 186 5.92 24.01 18.61
CA ASN A 186 5.37 24.99 17.66
C ASN A 186 5.70 24.65 16.19
N LEU A 187 5.78 23.37 15.83
CA LEU A 187 6.12 22.95 14.46
C LEU A 187 5.02 23.26 13.45
N TRP A 188 3.81 23.53 13.88
CA TRP A 188 2.71 23.97 13.01
C TRP A 188 2.97 25.28 12.29
N ASP A 189 3.92 26.10 12.75
CA ASP A 189 4.22 27.40 12.15
C ASP A 189 5.08 27.28 10.87
N ASP A 190 5.84 26.18 10.70
CA ASP A 190 6.83 26.03 9.61
C ASP A 190 6.94 24.62 9.02
N THR A 191 6.25 23.64 9.60
CA THR A 191 6.38 22.24 9.20
C THR A 191 5.04 21.70 8.70
N ALA A 192 5.03 21.16 7.48
CA ALA A 192 3.87 20.46 6.94
C ALA A 192 3.84 19.01 7.43
N LEU A 193 2.62 18.48 7.61
CA LEU A 193 2.38 17.09 8.01
C LEU A 193 1.41 16.41 7.06
N ILE A 194 1.79 15.27 6.51
CA ILE A 194 0.92 14.41 5.70
C ILE A 194 0.81 13.05 6.36
N LEU A 195 -0.42 12.57 6.53
CA LEU A 195 -0.74 11.21 6.95
C LEU A 195 -1.50 10.50 5.83
N THR A 196 -1.00 9.36 5.39
CA THR A 196 -1.63 8.51 4.38
C THR A 196 -1.17 7.07 4.51
N THR A 197 -1.68 6.21 3.65
CA THR A 197 -1.23 4.81 3.46
C THR A 197 -1.16 4.48 1.97
N ASP A 198 -0.66 3.31 1.62
CA ASP A 198 -0.57 2.84 0.23
C ASP A 198 -1.89 2.27 -0.29
N HIS A 199 -2.61 1.49 0.51
CA HIS A 199 -3.92 0.90 0.21
C HIS A 199 -4.61 0.47 1.50
N GLY A 200 -5.90 0.14 1.39
CA GLY A 200 -6.68 -0.42 2.47
C GLY A 200 -6.65 -1.95 2.54
N PHE A 201 -7.61 -2.52 3.26
CA PHE A 201 -7.66 -3.95 3.55
C PHE A 201 -9.12 -4.39 3.75
N MET A 202 -9.49 -5.57 3.20
CA MET A 202 -10.81 -6.17 3.39
C MET A 202 -10.86 -6.91 4.73
N LEU A 203 -11.84 -6.60 5.53
CA LEU A 203 -12.08 -7.22 6.85
C LEU A 203 -13.38 -8.03 6.88
N GLY A 204 -13.69 -8.71 5.79
CA GLY A 204 -14.91 -9.50 5.60
C GLY A 204 -15.97 -8.81 4.74
N GLU A 205 -15.76 -7.57 4.30
CA GLU A 205 -16.61 -6.90 3.32
C GLU A 205 -16.59 -7.70 2.01
N HIS A 206 -17.71 -7.74 1.29
CA HIS A 206 -17.87 -8.52 0.06
C HIS A 206 -17.48 -10.01 0.21
N ASP A 207 -17.50 -10.54 1.43
CA ASP A 207 -17.06 -11.91 1.75
C ASP A 207 -15.57 -12.17 1.47
N TRP A 208 -14.71 -11.13 1.64
CA TRP A 208 -13.28 -11.20 1.41
C TRP A 208 -12.44 -10.78 2.62
N TRP A 209 -11.32 -11.48 2.79
CA TRP A 209 -10.18 -11.04 3.59
C TRP A 209 -9.06 -10.51 2.73
N ALA A 210 -8.30 -9.58 3.32
CA ALA A 210 -7.02 -9.10 2.79
C ALA A 210 -7.12 -8.24 1.52
N LYS A 211 -6.26 -8.49 0.57
CA LYS A 211 -6.00 -7.67 -0.63
C LYS A 211 -5.47 -8.55 -1.77
N ASN A 212 -5.31 -7.98 -2.96
CA ASN A 212 -4.65 -8.61 -4.14
C ASN A 212 -5.42 -9.72 -4.85
N ARG A 213 -6.64 -10.06 -4.46
CA ARG A 213 -7.43 -11.13 -5.10
C ARG A 213 -8.81 -10.69 -5.57
N MET A 214 -9.45 -9.84 -4.82
CA MET A 214 -10.80 -9.32 -5.08
C MET A 214 -10.77 -8.11 -6.00
N PRO A 215 -11.91 -7.69 -6.56
CA PRO A 215 -12.05 -6.36 -7.15
C PRO A 215 -11.61 -5.27 -6.17
N LEU A 216 -11.03 -4.19 -6.66
CA LEU A 216 -10.52 -3.11 -5.82
C LEU A 216 -11.64 -2.18 -5.37
N TYR A 217 -12.42 -2.66 -4.40
CA TYR A 217 -13.46 -1.89 -3.74
C TYR A 217 -12.90 -0.69 -2.95
N ASN A 218 -13.79 0.19 -2.50
CA ASN A 218 -13.39 1.39 -1.75
C ASN A 218 -12.61 1.07 -0.47
N GLU A 219 -12.89 -0.05 0.17
CA GLU A 219 -12.14 -0.51 1.35
C GLU A 219 -10.65 -0.69 1.07
N ILE A 220 -10.27 -0.93 -0.19
CA ILE A 220 -8.89 -1.01 -0.65
C ILE A 220 -8.39 0.32 -1.23
N ALA A 221 -9.23 1.00 -2.02
CA ALA A 221 -8.79 2.09 -2.88
C ALA A 221 -9.00 3.48 -2.28
N ASN A 222 -10.02 3.67 -1.41
CA ASN A 222 -10.29 4.95 -0.77
C ASN A 222 -9.57 5.05 0.58
N ILE A 223 -8.30 5.43 0.52
CA ILE A 223 -7.40 5.48 1.66
C ILE A 223 -7.53 6.80 2.44
N PRO A 224 -7.18 6.81 3.74
CA PRO A 224 -7.10 8.03 4.51
C PRO A 224 -6.01 8.95 3.96
N PHE A 225 -6.33 10.24 3.86
CA PHE A 225 -5.39 11.27 3.46
C PHE A 225 -5.66 12.55 4.23
N TYR A 226 -4.70 12.94 5.08
CA TYR A 226 -4.74 14.17 5.87
C TYR A 226 -3.51 14.98 5.55
N PHE A 227 -3.72 16.27 5.27
CA PHE A 227 -2.65 17.16 4.88
C PHE A 227 -2.77 18.49 5.62
N TYR A 228 -1.77 18.81 6.44
CA TYR A 228 -1.58 20.11 7.01
C TYR A 228 -0.40 20.82 6.32
N HIS A 229 -0.56 22.11 6.03
CA HIS A 229 0.49 22.95 5.49
C HIS A 229 0.40 24.36 6.14
N PRO A 230 1.50 24.94 6.66
CA PRO A 230 1.47 26.22 7.37
C PRO A 230 0.84 27.37 6.59
N GLU A 231 1.09 27.47 5.28
CA GLU A 231 0.51 28.52 4.42
C GLU A 231 -1.00 28.40 4.24
N PHE A 232 -1.59 27.23 4.50
CA PHE A 232 -3.01 26.95 4.39
C PHE A 232 -3.68 26.71 5.75
N LYS A 233 -3.07 27.15 6.85
CA LYS A 233 -3.56 26.91 8.20
C LYS A 233 -4.98 27.40 8.46
N ASP A 234 -5.41 28.45 7.75
CA ASP A 234 -6.76 29.00 7.86
C ASP A 234 -7.85 28.05 7.34
N HIS A 235 -7.44 27.01 6.57
CA HIS A 235 -8.30 25.94 6.07
C HIS A 235 -8.17 24.64 6.87
N SER A 236 -7.50 24.67 8.03
CA SER A 236 -7.35 23.50 8.89
C SER A 236 -8.70 22.97 9.36
N GLY A 237 -8.88 21.64 9.31
CA GLY A 237 -10.12 20.98 9.68
C GLY A 237 -11.18 20.96 8.57
N GLU A 238 -10.94 21.58 7.43
CA GLU A 238 -11.83 21.49 6.26
C GLU A 238 -11.66 20.16 5.52
N GLN A 239 -12.76 19.66 4.97
CA GLN A 239 -12.76 18.48 4.09
C GLN A 239 -12.84 18.93 2.64
N ARG A 240 -11.99 18.36 1.77
CA ARG A 240 -12.00 18.58 0.32
C ARG A 240 -12.64 17.39 -0.41
N ASN A 241 -13.45 17.71 -1.42
CA ASN A 241 -14.04 16.71 -2.31
C ASN A 241 -13.27 16.63 -3.64
N VAL A 242 -11.98 16.36 -3.53
CA VAL A 242 -11.06 16.26 -4.67
C VAL A 242 -10.51 14.86 -4.74
N VAL A 243 -10.50 14.27 -5.93
CA VAL A 243 -9.83 12.99 -6.17
C VAL A 243 -8.32 13.22 -6.16
N THR A 244 -7.61 12.44 -5.37
CA THR A 244 -6.15 12.42 -5.30
C THR A 244 -5.63 10.99 -5.43
N GLN A 245 -4.37 10.85 -5.78
CA GLN A 245 -3.71 9.55 -5.94
C GLN A 245 -2.32 9.57 -5.27
N ASN A 246 -1.79 8.41 -4.89
CA ASN A 246 -0.44 8.33 -4.32
C ASN A 246 0.66 8.87 -5.25
N ILE A 247 0.45 8.84 -6.57
CA ILE A 247 1.36 9.45 -7.55
C ILE A 247 1.42 10.99 -7.44
N ASP A 248 0.46 11.62 -6.78
CA ASP A 248 0.41 13.07 -6.57
C ASP A 248 1.33 13.55 -5.42
N LEU A 249 1.79 12.63 -4.56
CA LEU A 249 2.67 12.95 -3.43
C LEU A 249 4.02 13.49 -3.92
N MET A 250 4.63 12.83 -4.89
CA MET A 250 5.95 13.24 -5.39
C MET A 250 5.95 14.66 -5.95
N PRO A 251 5.07 15.06 -6.90
CA PRO A 251 5.02 16.44 -7.38
C PRO A 251 4.62 17.42 -6.28
N THR A 252 3.81 17.01 -5.30
CA THR A 252 3.47 17.85 -4.14
C THR A 252 4.72 18.17 -3.32
N PHE A 253 5.53 17.16 -2.95
CA PHE A 253 6.77 17.39 -2.22
C PHE A 253 7.78 18.26 -3.00
N MET A 254 7.88 18.05 -4.33
CA MET A 254 8.74 18.90 -5.15
C MET A 254 8.28 20.36 -5.10
N THR A 255 6.98 20.61 -5.25
CA THR A 255 6.41 21.96 -5.22
C THR A 255 6.57 22.63 -3.84
N MET A 256 6.34 21.88 -2.75
CA MET A 256 6.51 22.37 -1.36
C MET A 256 7.94 22.88 -1.11
N HIS A 257 8.93 22.23 -1.71
CA HIS A 257 10.33 22.62 -1.59
C HIS A 257 10.80 23.58 -2.71
N GLY A 258 9.86 24.16 -3.48
CA GLY A 258 10.19 25.13 -4.53
C GLY A 258 10.95 24.56 -5.71
N HIS A 259 10.81 23.27 -6.00
CA HIS A 259 11.50 22.60 -7.09
C HIS A 259 10.58 22.33 -8.28
N ASP A 260 11.13 22.36 -9.47
CA ASP A 260 10.43 22.00 -10.68
C ASP A 260 10.08 20.50 -10.69
N VAL A 261 8.84 20.19 -11.06
CA VAL A 261 8.39 18.81 -11.24
C VAL A 261 8.92 18.28 -12.58
N PRO A 262 9.61 17.13 -12.61
CA PRO A 262 10.07 16.55 -13.88
C PRO A 262 8.90 16.28 -14.84
N LYS A 263 9.11 16.52 -16.13
CA LYS A 263 8.07 16.40 -17.16
C LYS A 263 7.48 15.00 -17.32
N GLU A 264 8.22 13.98 -16.88
CA GLU A 264 7.81 12.58 -16.93
C GLU A 264 6.80 12.23 -15.82
N VAL A 265 6.67 13.08 -14.81
CA VAL A 265 5.74 12.88 -13.68
C VAL A 265 4.32 13.15 -14.15
N LYS A 266 3.42 12.20 -13.92
CA LYS A 266 2.00 12.29 -14.32
C LYS A 266 1.08 12.73 -13.18
N GLY A 267 1.52 12.60 -11.93
CA GLY A 267 0.80 13.13 -10.76
C GLY A 267 0.74 14.65 -10.76
N LYS A 268 -0.16 15.21 -9.97
CA LYS A 268 -0.39 16.65 -9.81
C LYS A 268 -0.13 17.09 -8.38
N SER A 269 0.40 18.29 -8.18
CA SER A 269 0.59 18.83 -6.83
C SER A 269 -0.75 19.06 -6.13
N ILE A 270 -0.91 18.48 -4.96
CA ILE A 270 -2.12 18.59 -4.12
C ILE A 270 -2.25 19.99 -3.51
N LEU A 271 -1.17 20.78 -3.43
CA LEU A 271 -1.20 22.16 -2.96
C LEU A 271 -2.26 23.00 -3.69
N ASN A 272 -2.54 22.71 -4.95
CA ASN A 272 -3.53 23.43 -5.75
C ASN A 272 -4.98 23.25 -5.26
N PHE A 273 -5.21 22.33 -4.31
CA PHE A 273 -6.54 21.93 -3.84
C PHE A 273 -6.75 22.17 -2.34
N LEU A 274 -5.76 22.69 -1.62
CA LEU A 274 -5.86 22.85 -0.15
C LEU A 274 -6.84 23.96 0.27
N ASP A 275 -7.00 24.99 -0.54
CA ASP A 275 -7.85 26.16 -0.26
C ASP A 275 -9.21 26.14 -0.98
N LYS A 276 -9.42 25.16 -1.88
CA LYS A 276 -10.63 25.10 -2.70
C LYS A 276 -10.91 23.71 -3.22
N ASP A 277 -12.19 23.37 -3.35
CA ASP A 277 -12.61 22.25 -4.17
C ASP A 277 -12.42 22.63 -5.64
N ASN A 278 -11.88 21.72 -6.40
CA ASN A 278 -11.73 21.91 -7.83
C ASN A 278 -12.78 21.05 -8.55
N GLU A 279 -13.64 21.66 -9.36
CA GLU A 279 -14.52 20.94 -10.29
C GLU A 279 -13.68 20.38 -11.44
N ASN A 280 -12.75 19.50 -11.14
CA ASN A 280 -11.84 18.99 -12.14
C ASN A 280 -12.29 17.63 -12.68
N ASP A 281 -12.13 17.49 -13.97
CA ASP A 281 -12.10 16.22 -14.70
C ASP A 281 -10.84 15.39 -14.32
N TYR A 282 -10.53 15.29 -12.99
CA TYR A 282 -9.43 14.48 -12.51
C TYR A 282 -9.96 13.11 -12.08
N PHE A 283 -9.38 12.08 -12.67
CA PHE A 283 -9.75 10.70 -12.41
C PHE A 283 -8.62 9.98 -11.71
N ALA A 284 -8.94 9.19 -10.69
CA ALA A 284 -8.03 8.20 -10.16
C ALA A 284 -8.08 6.94 -11.05
N LEU A 285 -6.90 6.50 -11.49
CA LEU A 285 -6.72 5.26 -12.22
C LEU A 285 -5.93 4.29 -11.34
N TYR A 286 -6.49 3.14 -11.02
CA TYR A 286 -5.88 2.16 -10.11
C TYR A 286 -6.21 0.73 -10.53
N GLY A 287 -5.37 -0.20 -10.12
CA GLY A 287 -5.51 -1.59 -10.51
C GLY A 287 -4.23 -2.36 -10.24
N TYR A 288 -4.18 -3.61 -10.66
CA TYR A 288 -2.92 -4.33 -10.68
C TYR A 288 -2.64 -4.93 -12.04
N TRP A 289 -1.36 -5.07 -12.29
CA TRP A 289 -0.86 -5.63 -13.53
C TRP A 289 -1.47 -7.00 -13.83
N GLY A 290 -2.19 -7.04 -14.93
CA GLY A 290 -2.87 -8.25 -15.39
C GLY A 290 -4.14 -8.61 -14.62
N GLY A 291 -4.63 -7.73 -13.78
CA GLY A 291 -5.91 -7.83 -13.06
C GLY A 291 -6.93 -6.85 -13.56
N GLY A 292 -7.87 -6.43 -12.69
CA GLY A 292 -8.81 -5.36 -12.97
C GLY A 292 -8.12 -4.01 -13.06
N ILE A 293 -8.67 -3.11 -13.88
CA ILE A 293 -8.33 -1.70 -13.91
C ILE A 293 -9.57 -0.93 -13.51
N ASN A 294 -9.41 0.02 -12.61
CA ASN A 294 -10.50 0.83 -12.11
C ASN A 294 -10.26 2.31 -12.42
N ILE A 295 -11.34 3.05 -12.65
CA ILE A 295 -11.30 4.51 -12.74
C ILE A 295 -12.38 5.12 -11.87
N SER A 296 -12.07 6.20 -11.18
CA SER A 296 -13.01 6.92 -10.33
C SER A 296 -12.86 8.43 -10.45
N ASP A 297 -14.00 9.14 -10.43
CA ASP A 297 -14.08 10.61 -10.31
C ASP A 297 -14.57 11.06 -8.91
N GLY A 298 -14.59 10.12 -7.95
CA GLY A 298 -15.13 10.35 -6.60
C GLY A 298 -16.65 10.28 -6.49
N LYS A 299 -17.36 10.27 -7.62
CA LYS A 299 -18.81 10.05 -7.67
C LYS A 299 -19.15 8.66 -8.17
N TYR A 300 -18.47 8.23 -9.19
CA TYR A 300 -18.59 6.89 -9.75
C TYR A 300 -17.27 6.16 -9.70
N SER A 301 -17.31 4.85 -9.52
CA SER A 301 -16.17 3.94 -9.65
C SER A 301 -16.51 2.88 -10.70
N TYR A 302 -15.72 2.79 -11.76
CA TYR A 302 -15.89 1.82 -12.82
C TYR A 302 -14.77 0.78 -12.78
N PHE A 303 -15.17 -0.49 -12.69
CA PHE A 303 -14.29 -1.66 -12.71
C PHE A 303 -14.28 -2.24 -14.12
N HIS A 304 -13.10 -2.44 -14.67
CA HIS A 304 -12.91 -2.98 -15.99
C HIS A 304 -12.01 -4.21 -15.99
N TYR A 305 -12.47 -5.26 -16.64
CA TYR A 305 -11.74 -6.51 -16.84
C TYR A 305 -11.71 -6.85 -18.31
N PRO A 306 -10.64 -7.53 -18.82
CA PRO A 306 -10.61 -8.05 -20.18
C PRO A 306 -11.72 -9.07 -20.41
N GLU A 307 -12.29 -9.13 -21.61
CA GLU A 307 -13.36 -10.08 -21.95
C GLU A 307 -12.94 -11.55 -21.78
N ASN A 308 -11.66 -11.86 -22.02
CA ASN A 308 -11.10 -13.20 -21.91
C ASN A 308 -10.06 -13.28 -20.79
N PHE A 309 -10.44 -12.85 -19.59
CA PHE A 309 -9.53 -12.70 -18.45
C PHE A 309 -8.67 -13.95 -18.19
N ASP A 310 -9.24 -15.15 -18.25
CA ASP A 310 -8.51 -16.40 -18.03
C ASP A 310 -7.55 -16.77 -19.17
N GLN A 311 -7.79 -16.27 -20.39
CA GLN A 311 -6.91 -16.47 -21.55
C GLN A 311 -5.80 -15.42 -21.63
N TYR A 312 -6.04 -14.25 -21.06
CA TYR A 312 -5.12 -13.14 -21.02
C TYR A 312 -3.81 -13.47 -20.31
N ASP A 313 -3.86 -14.40 -19.38
CA ASP A 313 -2.73 -14.86 -18.58
C ASP A 313 -1.51 -15.34 -19.38
N ARG A 314 -1.70 -15.74 -20.63
CA ARG A 314 -0.63 -16.36 -21.44
C ARG A 314 0.28 -15.34 -22.16
N SER A 315 -0.08 -14.07 -22.17
CA SER A 315 0.64 -13.00 -22.88
C SER A 315 1.00 -11.83 -21.99
N ARG A 316 1.19 -12.06 -20.70
CA ARG A 316 1.61 -11.01 -19.75
C ARG A 316 3.11 -10.79 -19.85
N PHE A 317 3.48 -9.54 -20.02
CA PHE A 317 4.85 -9.13 -20.01
C PHE A 317 5.12 -8.22 -18.81
N GLN A 318 6.34 -8.24 -18.33
CA GLN A 318 6.87 -7.26 -17.43
C GLN A 318 7.95 -6.45 -18.13
N TYR A 319 7.99 -5.15 -17.85
CA TYR A 319 8.95 -4.20 -18.39
C TYR A 319 9.79 -3.66 -17.24
N THR A 320 11.11 -3.77 -17.34
CA THR A 320 11.98 -3.47 -16.22
C THR A 320 13.37 -3.00 -16.69
N LEU A 321 14.02 -2.22 -15.85
CA LEU A 321 15.44 -1.85 -15.99
C LEU A 321 16.37 -2.78 -15.20
N MET A 322 15.79 -3.71 -14.39
CA MET A 322 16.56 -4.62 -13.54
C MET A 322 16.10 -6.06 -13.77
N PRO A 323 16.96 -7.06 -13.59
CA PRO A 323 16.60 -8.48 -13.76
C PRO A 323 15.81 -9.03 -12.58
N THR A 324 14.93 -8.20 -12.00
CA THR A 324 14.18 -8.52 -10.78
C THR A 324 12.69 -8.23 -10.95
N ASN A 325 11.89 -9.00 -10.24
CA ASN A 325 10.46 -8.82 -10.11
C ASN A 325 10.08 -8.66 -8.63
N MET A 326 9.65 -7.48 -8.25
CA MET A 326 9.30 -7.13 -6.86
C MET A 326 10.42 -7.48 -5.87
N ARG A 327 10.36 -8.64 -5.19
CA ARG A 327 11.22 -9.03 -4.08
C ARG A 327 12.26 -10.12 -4.42
N GLN A 328 12.40 -10.45 -5.68
CA GLN A 328 13.28 -11.55 -6.11
C GLN A 328 13.77 -11.38 -7.54
N PHE A 329 14.82 -12.09 -7.90
CA PHE A 329 15.20 -12.21 -9.30
C PHE A 329 14.13 -12.93 -10.13
N PHE A 330 14.03 -12.62 -11.41
CA PHE A 330 13.29 -13.47 -12.33
C PHE A 330 13.88 -14.88 -12.33
N SER A 331 13.02 -15.87 -12.52
CA SER A 331 13.48 -17.24 -12.72
C SER A 331 14.30 -17.39 -14.02
N HIS A 332 15.11 -18.43 -14.11
CA HIS A 332 15.85 -18.73 -15.34
C HIS A 332 14.92 -18.87 -16.56
N GLU A 333 13.76 -19.48 -16.37
CA GLU A 333 12.75 -19.67 -17.41
C GLU A 333 12.19 -18.33 -17.89
N GLU A 334 11.87 -17.39 -16.98
CA GLU A 334 11.45 -16.04 -17.32
C GLU A 334 12.55 -15.29 -18.06
N LEU A 335 13.78 -15.32 -17.56
CA LEU A 335 14.92 -14.64 -18.19
C LEU A 335 15.26 -15.18 -19.58
N GLN A 336 15.00 -16.45 -19.87
CA GLN A 336 15.15 -16.99 -21.23
C GLN A 336 14.18 -16.36 -22.24
N THR A 337 13.08 -15.74 -21.80
CA THR A 337 12.14 -15.01 -22.65
C THR A 337 12.51 -13.54 -22.85
N ALA A 338 13.54 -13.06 -22.16
CA ALA A 338 13.90 -11.65 -22.12
C ALA A 338 14.28 -11.12 -23.51
N THR A 339 13.70 -10.00 -23.87
CA THR A 339 14.03 -9.23 -25.08
C THR A 339 14.17 -7.77 -24.72
N MET A 340 14.86 -6.99 -25.55
CA MET A 340 14.87 -5.54 -25.42
C MET A 340 13.62 -4.95 -26.08
N HIS A 341 13.02 -4.01 -25.39
CA HIS A 341 11.90 -3.22 -25.88
C HIS A 341 12.32 -1.74 -25.99
N GLU A 342 11.73 -1.03 -26.93
CA GLU A 342 11.92 0.41 -27.09
C GLU A 342 11.59 1.14 -25.78
N PRO A 343 12.20 2.30 -25.52
CA PRO A 343 11.92 3.08 -24.32
C PRO A 343 10.48 3.56 -24.29
N PHE A 344 9.94 3.70 -23.08
CA PHE A 344 8.71 4.46 -22.81
C PHE A 344 9.04 5.93 -22.56
N ASP A 345 8.07 6.81 -22.67
CA ASP A 345 8.20 8.25 -22.39
C ASP A 345 8.92 8.54 -21.07
N PHE A 346 8.54 7.79 -20.02
CA PHE A 346 9.07 7.96 -18.67
C PHE A 346 10.44 7.30 -18.43
N THR A 347 10.94 6.51 -19.37
CA THR A 347 12.27 5.86 -19.22
C THR A 347 13.43 6.69 -19.76
N LYS A 348 13.19 7.96 -20.17
CA LYS A 348 14.20 8.91 -20.62
C LYS A 348 15.09 8.38 -21.77
N ASN A 349 14.44 7.75 -22.76
CA ASN A 349 15.06 7.08 -23.90
C ASN A 349 15.94 5.87 -23.53
N ILE A 350 15.79 5.29 -22.35
CA ILE A 350 16.50 4.07 -21.96
C ILE A 350 15.62 2.88 -22.36
N PRO A 351 16.11 1.96 -23.23
CA PRO A 351 15.41 0.73 -23.55
C PRO A 351 15.19 -0.13 -22.30
N VAL A 352 14.08 -0.86 -22.27
CA VAL A 352 13.72 -1.70 -21.14
C VAL A 352 13.77 -3.17 -21.52
N MET A 353 14.04 -4.03 -20.56
CA MET A 353 13.90 -5.46 -20.72
C MET A 353 12.42 -5.84 -20.65
N LYS A 354 11.95 -6.56 -21.67
CA LYS A 354 10.61 -7.15 -21.72
C LYS A 354 10.73 -8.64 -21.43
N VAL A 355 10.03 -9.12 -20.41
CA VAL A 355 10.09 -10.50 -19.93
C VAL A 355 8.68 -11.09 -19.88
N ASN A 356 8.48 -12.32 -20.36
CA ASN A 356 7.23 -13.03 -20.15
C ASN A 356 7.08 -13.40 -18.68
N ARG A 357 5.93 -13.08 -18.11
CA ARG A 357 5.59 -13.57 -16.79
C ARG A 357 5.10 -15.02 -16.88
N ILE A 358 5.78 -15.90 -16.17
CA ILE A 358 5.35 -17.28 -16.04
C ILE A 358 4.46 -17.37 -14.78
N LEU A 359 3.17 -17.62 -15.02
CA LEU A 359 2.19 -17.71 -13.96
C LEU A 359 2.37 -19.01 -13.17
N ARG A 360 2.45 -18.87 -11.87
CA ARG A 360 2.47 -20.02 -10.95
C ARG A 360 1.03 -20.52 -10.75
N LYS A 361 0.88 -21.81 -10.38
CA LYS A 361 -0.43 -22.41 -10.08
C LYS A 361 -1.21 -21.70 -8.97
N THR A 362 -0.50 -20.97 -8.11
CA THR A 362 -1.01 -20.20 -6.98
C THR A 362 -1.22 -18.72 -7.30
N ASP A 363 -1.14 -18.32 -8.57
CA ASP A 363 -1.29 -16.92 -8.95
C ASP A 363 -2.69 -16.41 -8.52
N PRO A 364 -2.76 -15.28 -7.79
CA PRO A 364 -4.02 -14.72 -7.30
C PRO A 364 -4.91 -14.15 -8.43
N HIS A 365 -4.39 -13.98 -9.63
CA HIS A 365 -5.08 -13.32 -10.74
C HIS A 365 -5.94 -14.27 -11.58
N LYS A 366 -6.58 -15.25 -10.96
CA LYS A 366 -7.58 -16.06 -11.65
C LYS A 366 -8.93 -15.33 -11.67
N SER A 367 -9.69 -15.56 -12.73
CA SER A 367 -11.08 -15.15 -12.78
C SER A 367 -11.86 -15.70 -11.59
N LEU A 368 -12.62 -14.83 -10.96
CA LEU A 368 -13.47 -15.11 -9.82
C LEU A 368 -14.92 -14.72 -10.15
N GLU A 369 -15.85 -15.14 -9.35
CA GLU A 369 -17.29 -14.88 -9.55
C GLU A 369 -17.62 -13.40 -9.63
N ASP A 370 -16.89 -12.56 -8.90
CA ASP A 370 -17.00 -11.10 -8.83
C ASP A 370 -16.04 -10.35 -9.79
N THR A 371 -15.24 -11.05 -10.59
CA THR A 371 -14.39 -10.49 -11.63
C THR A 371 -15.23 -10.07 -12.85
N LYS A 372 -15.92 -8.92 -12.72
CA LYS A 372 -16.86 -8.41 -13.73
C LYS A 372 -16.70 -6.90 -13.92
N CYS A 373 -16.90 -6.43 -15.15
CA CYS A 373 -17.05 -5.01 -15.41
C CYS A 373 -18.30 -4.49 -14.66
N ALA A 374 -18.13 -3.50 -13.82
CA ALA A 374 -19.21 -2.94 -13.01
C ALA A 374 -18.99 -1.43 -12.79
N LEU A 375 -20.09 -0.69 -12.64
CA LEU A 375 -20.08 0.72 -12.29
C LEU A 375 -20.86 0.93 -10.99
N TYR A 376 -20.32 1.68 -10.05
CA TYR A 376 -20.96 1.99 -8.77
C TYR A 376 -21.12 3.50 -8.60
N ASP A 377 -22.27 3.93 -8.08
CA ASP A 377 -22.54 5.32 -7.66
C ASP A 377 -22.13 5.46 -6.18
N LEU A 378 -20.93 5.96 -5.93
CA LEU A 378 -20.34 6.03 -4.60
C LEU A 378 -21.11 6.92 -3.62
N LYS A 379 -21.94 7.85 -4.12
CA LYS A 379 -22.77 8.69 -3.25
C LYS A 379 -24.02 7.95 -2.76
N LYS A 380 -24.56 7.03 -3.57
CA LYS A 380 -25.77 6.25 -3.23
C LYS A 380 -25.43 4.91 -2.62
N ASP A 381 -24.32 4.34 -3.03
CA ASP A 381 -23.85 3.01 -2.66
C ASP A 381 -22.33 3.05 -2.36
N PRO A 382 -21.95 3.69 -1.23
CA PRO A 382 -20.53 3.81 -0.84
C PRO A 382 -19.87 2.44 -0.59
N GLY A 383 -20.66 1.43 -0.21
CA GLY A 383 -20.18 0.05 -0.01
C GLY A 383 -20.13 -0.78 -1.29
N GLN A 384 -20.47 -0.22 -2.46
CA GLN A 384 -20.37 -0.88 -3.77
C GLN A 384 -21.08 -2.26 -3.82
N LEU A 385 -22.26 -2.36 -3.23
CA LEU A 385 -23.06 -3.60 -3.15
C LEU A 385 -24.01 -3.76 -4.34
N SER A 386 -24.35 -2.67 -5.02
CA SER A 386 -25.40 -2.61 -6.05
C SER A 386 -24.92 -1.88 -7.29
N PRO A 387 -24.37 -2.60 -8.29
CA PRO A 387 -23.87 -1.96 -9.49
C PRO A 387 -24.98 -1.24 -10.27
N VAL A 388 -24.63 -0.11 -10.85
CA VAL A 388 -25.52 0.70 -11.70
C VAL A 388 -25.76 -0.02 -13.03
N ASN A 389 -27.01 -0.28 -13.36
CA ASN A 389 -27.39 -0.89 -14.63
C ASN A 389 -27.67 0.17 -15.68
N ASP A 390 -26.62 0.83 -16.19
CA ASP A 390 -26.66 1.84 -17.24
C ASP A 390 -25.49 1.62 -18.22
N ILE A 391 -25.80 0.98 -19.34
CA ILE A 391 -24.80 0.62 -20.36
C ILE A 391 -24.16 1.88 -20.98
N ALA A 392 -24.92 2.94 -21.17
CA ALA A 392 -24.40 4.17 -21.77
C ALA A 392 -23.39 4.84 -20.82
N LEU A 393 -23.70 4.87 -19.52
CA LEU A 393 -22.80 5.39 -18.49
C LEU A 393 -21.55 4.52 -18.33
N MET A 394 -21.69 3.20 -18.31
CA MET A 394 -20.54 2.28 -18.29
C MET A 394 -19.64 2.48 -19.51
N THR A 395 -20.21 2.62 -20.70
CA THR A 395 -19.45 2.91 -21.93
C THR A 395 -18.73 4.25 -21.85
N LYS A 396 -19.35 5.27 -21.28
CA LYS A 396 -18.70 6.56 -21.02
C LYS A 396 -17.44 6.40 -20.16
N TYR A 397 -17.54 5.70 -19.02
CA TYR A 397 -16.39 5.51 -18.11
C TYR A 397 -15.31 4.60 -18.72
N LYS A 398 -15.69 3.58 -19.50
CA LYS A 398 -14.74 2.79 -20.29
C LYS A 398 -13.93 3.66 -21.24
N ASN A 399 -14.58 4.57 -21.97
CA ASN A 399 -13.91 5.47 -22.90
C ASN A 399 -13.01 6.48 -22.19
N ILE A 400 -13.46 7.07 -21.06
CA ILE A 400 -12.64 7.95 -20.23
C ILE A 400 -11.39 7.19 -19.75
N MET A 401 -11.56 5.97 -19.25
CA MET A 401 -10.45 5.12 -18.81
C MET A 401 -9.45 4.87 -19.93
N LEU A 402 -9.92 4.55 -21.14
CA LEU A 402 -9.05 4.32 -22.29
C LEU A 402 -8.23 5.57 -22.64
N GLU A 403 -8.86 6.74 -22.67
CA GLU A 403 -8.16 8.00 -22.95
C GLU A 403 -7.16 8.34 -21.84
N GLU A 404 -7.52 8.12 -20.58
CA GLU A 404 -6.61 8.33 -19.45
C GLU A 404 -5.39 7.39 -19.52
N ILE A 405 -5.60 6.11 -19.78
CA ILE A 405 -4.50 5.11 -19.90
C ILE A 405 -3.54 5.49 -21.02
N LYS A 406 -4.03 5.99 -22.17
CA LYS A 406 -3.17 6.43 -23.28
C LYS A 406 -2.18 7.54 -22.89
N THR A 407 -2.51 8.35 -21.89
CA THR A 407 -1.61 9.41 -21.42
C THR A 407 -0.36 8.88 -20.70
N TYR A 408 -0.36 7.60 -20.30
CA TYR A 408 0.70 6.94 -19.58
C TYR A 408 1.66 6.12 -20.46
N ASP A 409 1.57 6.27 -21.79
CA ASP A 409 2.38 5.53 -22.76
C ASP A 409 2.33 4.01 -22.47
N PRO A 410 1.13 3.38 -22.49
CA PRO A 410 0.98 1.97 -22.14
C PRO A 410 1.54 1.07 -23.23
N PRO A 411 2.02 -0.15 -22.90
CA PRO A 411 2.40 -1.13 -23.91
C PRO A 411 1.20 -1.54 -24.77
N GLU A 412 1.45 -1.80 -26.04
CA GLU A 412 0.41 -2.09 -27.03
C GLU A 412 -0.50 -3.25 -26.64
N GLU A 413 0.06 -4.29 -26.03
CA GLU A 413 -0.70 -5.46 -25.59
C GLU A 413 -1.68 -5.14 -24.44
N LEU A 414 -1.44 -4.11 -23.63
CA LEU A 414 -2.42 -3.68 -22.64
C LEU A 414 -3.67 -3.17 -23.35
N LEU A 415 -3.52 -2.24 -24.30
CA LEU A 415 -4.65 -1.71 -25.05
C LEU A 415 -5.42 -2.81 -25.80
N LYS A 416 -4.69 -3.70 -26.46
CA LYS A 416 -5.27 -4.82 -27.22
C LYS A 416 -6.07 -5.80 -26.35
N ASN A 417 -5.64 -6.02 -25.11
CA ASN A 417 -6.25 -7.02 -24.24
C ASN A 417 -7.41 -6.50 -23.41
N TYR A 418 -7.42 -5.18 -23.11
CA TYR A 418 -8.46 -4.57 -22.25
C TYR A 418 -9.56 -3.85 -23.05
N PHE A 419 -9.28 -3.38 -24.23
CA PHE A 419 -10.20 -2.52 -25.00
C PHE A 419 -10.44 -3.02 -26.42
#